data_698737680f1df30936079d4f0e6e5d94
#
_entry.id   698737680f1df30936079d4f0e6e5d94
#
_cell.length_a   1.000
_cell.length_b   1.000
_cell.length_c   1.000
_cell.angle_alpha   90.00
_cell.angle_beta   90.00
_cell.angle_gamma   90.00
#
_symmetry.space_group_name_H-M   'P 1'
#
loop_
_entity.id
_entity.type
_entity.pdbx_description
1 polymer ?
#
loop_
_entity_poly.entity_id
_entity_poly.type
_entity_poly.pdbx_seq_one_letter_code
_entity_poly.pdbx_strand_id
1 'polypeptide(L)'
;MFLVAFALHVLEEAPEFTAWARRHASERYTQRDFARNNALGLGITGAATCILARSSPRRRVFCVYYSTAFTQRALFNTVFHAGTTIAWREYSPGIITSLTLFLPLWWRLTRLALDDGLITRRGAVLGSAVGGTIHAGAVAQQVFFIGVPEARGHG
;
A
#
# COMPACT_ATOMS: atom_id res chain seq x y z
N MET A 1 -14.75 -1.21 2.99
CA MET A 1 -13.99 -0.21 3.78
C MET A 1 -12.58 0.02 3.23
N PHE A 2 -11.73 -1.02 3.06
CA PHE A 2 -10.34 -0.79 2.63
C PHE A 2 -10.22 -0.15 1.24
N LEU A 3 -11.01 -0.56 0.26
CA LEU A 3 -11.03 0.06 -1.08
C LEU A 3 -11.37 1.55 -1.04
N VAL A 4 -12.32 1.92 -0.16
CA VAL A 4 -12.69 3.34 0.03
C VAL A 4 -11.54 4.10 0.67
N ALA A 5 -10.93 3.54 1.72
CA ALA A 5 -9.76 4.15 2.35
C ALA A 5 -8.59 4.31 1.36
N PHE A 6 -8.36 3.29 0.50
CA PHE A 6 -7.33 3.37 -0.53
C PHE A 6 -7.66 4.43 -1.59
N ALA A 7 -8.90 4.51 -2.04
CA ALA A 7 -9.31 5.55 -3.01
C ALA A 7 -9.13 6.97 -2.43
N LEU A 8 -9.53 7.18 -1.17
CA LEU A 8 -9.34 8.47 -0.49
C LEU A 8 -7.86 8.81 -0.30
N HIS A 9 -7.02 7.82 -0.02
CA HIS A 9 -5.58 7.99 0.07
C HIS A 9 -4.96 8.42 -1.27
N VAL A 10 -5.34 7.76 -2.37
CA VAL A 10 -4.91 8.13 -3.72
C VAL A 10 -5.38 9.55 -4.08
N LEU A 11 -6.57 9.95 -3.65
CA LEU A 11 -7.06 11.31 -3.88
C LEU A 11 -6.27 12.37 -3.10
N GLU A 12 -5.81 12.06 -1.90
CA GLU A 12 -4.90 12.94 -1.13
C GLU A 12 -3.53 13.05 -1.82
N GLU A 13 -3.00 11.94 -2.33
CA GLU A 13 -1.69 11.92 -3.01
C GLU A 13 -1.70 12.62 -4.37
N ALA A 14 -2.79 12.51 -5.12
CA ALA A 14 -2.87 12.87 -6.54
C ALA A 14 -2.39 14.29 -6.89
N PRO A 15 -2.65 15.34 -6.08
CA PRO A 15 -2.21 16.69 -6.40
C PRO A 15 -0.69 16.89 -6.33
N GLU A 16 -0.02 16.28 -5.36
CA GLU A 16 1.34 16.67 -4.98
C GLU A 16 2.36 15.51 -5.02
N PHE A 17 1.93 14.25 -4.96
CA PHE A 17 2.85 13.12 -4.83
C PHE A 17 3.87 13.04 -5.96
N THR A 18 3.48 13.35 -7.19
CA THR A 18 4.42 13.34 -8.33
C THR A 18 5.52 14.36 -8.18
N ALA A 19 5.18 15.59 -7.77
CA ALA A 19 6.18 16.64 -7.54
C ALA A 19 7.08 16.29 -6.33
N TRP A 20 6.49 15.76 -5.27
CA TRP A 20 7.18 15.30 -4.09
C TRP A 20 8.15 14.15 -4.42
N ALA A 21 7.70 13.13 -5.16
CA ALA A 21 8.52 11.99 -5.58
C ALA A 21 9.67 12.42 -6.48
N ARG A 22 9.47 13.41 -7.34
CA ARG A 22 10.55 13.97 -8.18
C ARG A 22 11.63 14.68 -7.37
N ARG A 23 11.25 15.36 -6.29
CA ARG A 23 12.24 16.04 -5.43
C ARG A 23 13.06 15.06 -4.60
N HIS A 24 12.45 13.97 -4.10
CA HIS A 24 13.05 13.12 -3.07
C HIS A 24 13.55 11.76 -3.57
N ALA A 25 13.16 11.37 -4.79
CA ALA A 25 13.43 10.01 -5.23
C ALA A 25 13.85 9.88 -6.69
N SER A 26 13.01 10.23 -7.65
CA SER A 26 13.32 10.10 -9.08
C SER A 26 12.75 11.28 -9.86
N GLU A 27 13.62 12.10 -10.44
CA GLU A 27 13.24 13.20 -11.34
C GLU A 27 12.37 12.76 -12.54
N ARG A 28 12.44 11.48 -12.89
CA ARG A 28 11.72 10.87 -14.03
C ARG A 28 10.32 10.42 -13.67
N TYR A 29 9.91 10.42 -12.39
CA TYR A 29 8.58 10.01 -11.98
C TYR A 29 7.51 10.92 -12.58
N THR A 30 6.49 10.34 -13.22
CA THR A 30 5.44 11.07 -13.93
C THR A 30 4.05 10.87 -13.32
N GLN A 31 3.13 11.78 -13.60
CA GLN A 31 1.73 11.62 -13.21
C GLN A 31 1.10 10.36 -13.84
N ARG A 32 1.55 9.95 -15.02
CA ARG A 32 1.11 8.70 -15.65
C ARG A 32 1.56 7.47 -14.85
N ASP A 33 2.79 7.49 -14.32
CA ASP A 33 3.30 6.40 -13.48
C ASP A 33 2.50 6.32 -12.19
N PHE A 34 2.23 7.46 -11.54
CA PHE A 34 1.37 7.55 -10.37
C PHE A 34 -0.01 6.94 -10.65
N ALA A 35 -0.69 7.41 -11.69
CA ALA A 35 -2.03 6.96 -12.04
C ALA A 35 -2.06 5.45 -12.38
N ARG A 36 -1.11 4.96 -13.18
CA ARG A 36 -0.99 3.55 -13.55
C ARG A 36 -0.81 2.66 -12.32
N ASN A 37 0.12 3.01 -11.45
CA ASN A 37 0.46 2.21 -10.29
C ASN A 37 -0.69 2.12 -9.28
N ASN A 38 -1.38 3.25 -9.06
CA ASN A 38 -2.56 3.29 -8.19
C ASN A 38 -3.77 2.57 -8.81
N ALA A 39 -3.99 2.71 -10.11
CA ALA A 39 -5.05 1.99 -10.82
C ALA A 39 -4.83 0.47 -10.77
N LEU A 40 -3.59 0.00 -10.98
CA LEU A 40 -3.23 -1.41 -10.82
C LEU A 40 -3.45 -1.89 -9.38
N GLY A 41 -3.01 -1.13 -8.39
CA GLY A 41 -3.22 -1.44 -6.98
C GLY A 41 -4.70 -1.57 -6.60
N LEU A 42 -5.52 -0.59 -7.01
CA LEU A 42 -6.97 -0.63 -6.79
C LEU A 42 -7.65 -1.76 -7.58
N GLY A 43 -7.26 -1.99 -8.83
CA GLY A 43 -7.80 -3.05 -9.67
C GLY A 43 -7.53 -4.45 -9.11
N ILE A 44 -6.29 -4.74 -8.74
CA ILE A 44 -5.90 -6.03 -8.14
C ILE A 44 -6.63 -6.23 -6.81
N THR A 45 -6.68 -5.20 -5.97
CA THR A 45 -7.38 -5.25 -4.69
C THR A 45 -8.88 -5.46 -4.85
N GLY A 46 -9.50 -4.74 -5.79
CA GLY A 46 -10.91 -4.88 -6.10
C GLY A 46 -11.25 -6.28 -6.61
N ALA A 47 -10.47 -6.79 -7.56
CA ALA A 47 -10.64 -8.15 -8.11
C ALA A 47 -10.48 -9.21 -7.01
N ALA A 48 -9.43 -9.14 -6.21
CA ALA A 48 -9.21 -10.06 -5.08
C ALA A 48 -10.38 -10.00 -4.09
N THR A 49 -10.87 -8.81 -3.75
CA THR A 49 -12.02 -8.62 -2.86
C THR A 49 -13.27 -9.29 -3.44
N CYS A 50 -13.58 -9.05 -4.72
CA CYS A 50 -14.76 -9.62 -5.36
C CYS A 50 -14.70 -11.16 -5.49
N ILE A 51 -13.54 -11.71 -5.84
CA ILE A 51 -13.36 -13.16 -6.02
C ILE A 51 -13.42 -13.90 -4.69
N LEU A 52 -12.70 -13.39 -3.67
CA LEU A 52 -12.56 -14.08 -2.39
C LEU A 52 -13.79 -13.92 -1.49
N ALA A 53 -14.59 -12.86 -1.66
CA ALA A 53 -15.80 -12.65 -0.88
C ALA A 53 -16.97 -13.55 -1.27
N ARG A 54 -16.92 -14.21 -2.44
CA ARG A 54 -18.06 -14.94 -3.02
C ARG A 54 -18.28 -16.36 -2.50
N SER A 55 -17.34 -16.98 -1.77
CA SER A 55 -17.51 -18.34 -1.28
C SER A 55 -17.01 -18.55 0.15
N SER A 56 -17.68 -19.45 0.89
CA SER A 56 -17.43 -19.67 2.32
C SER A 56 -15.99 -20.09 2.66
N PRO A 57 -15.35 -21.08 1.98
CA PRO A 57 -13.94 -21.41 2.23
C PRO A 57 -13.00 -20.26 1.83
N ARG A 58 -13.33 -19.58 0.74
CA ARG A 58 -12.54 -18.43 0.25
C ARG A 58 -12.68 -17.20 1.16
N ARG A 59 -13.84 -17.04 1.82
CA ARG A 59 -14.04 -15.96 2.79
C ARG A 59 -13.05 -16.05 3.94
N ARG A 60 -12.75 -17.24 4.45
CA ARG A 60 -11.74 -17.45 5.49
C ARG A 60 -10.33 -17.09 4.99
N VAL A 61 -9.97 -17.58 3.81
CA VAL A 61 -8.69 -17.23 3.16
C VAL A 61 -8.59 -15.74 2.92
N PHE A 62 -9.68 -15.10 2.47
CA PHE A 62 -9.76 -13.65 2.30
C PHE A 62 -9.54 -12.89 3.61
N CYS A 63 -10.20 -13.29 4.69
CA CYS A 63 -10.02 -12.65 5.99
C CYS A 63 -8.58 -12.75 6.48
N VAL A 64 -7.95 -13.92 6.33
CA VAL A 64 -6.53 -14.13 6.69
C VAL A 64 -5.62 -13.28 5.80
N TYR A 65 -5.79 -13.33 4.49
CA TYR A 65 -5.01 -12.54 3.55
C TYR A 65 -5.16 -11.04 3.78
N TYR A 66 -6.41 -10.58 3.98
CA TYR A 66 -6.71 -9.17 4.16
C TYR A 66 -6.19 -8.63 5.48
N SER A 67 -6.31 -9.41 6.55
CA SER A 67 -5.82 -9.02 7.87
C SER A 67 -4.31 -9.17 8.04
N THR A 68 -3.65 -9.97 7.23
CA THR A 68 -2.19 -10.16 7.28
C THR A 68 -1.47 -9.39 6.18
N ALA A 69 -1.52 -9.86 4.95
CA ALA A 69 -0.71 -9.28 3.87
C ALA A 69 -1.19 -7.88 3.47
N PHE A 70 -2.51 -7.68 3.41
CA PHE A 70 -3.06 -6.45 2.82
C PHE A 70 -3.16 -5.31 3.82
N THR A 71 -3.63 -5.59 5.04
CA THR A 71 -3.69 -4.56 6.09
C THR A 71 -2.32 -4.20 6.62
N GLN A 72 -1.37 -5.13 6.61
CA GLN A 72 0.02 -4.84 6.96
C GLN A 72 0.68 -3.92 5.92
N ARG A 73 0.27 -4.03 4.64
CA ARG A 73 0.67 -3.03 3.64
C ARG A 73 0.20 -1.63 4.03
N ALA A 74 -1.01 -1.47 4.55
CA ALA A 74 -1.51 -0.18 5.02
C ALA A 74 -0.69 0.37 6.20
N LEU A 75 -0.27 -0.48 7.15
CA LEU A 75 0.64 -0.09 8.22
C LEU A 75 1.96 0.46 7.67
N PHE A 76 2.60 -0.28 6.76
CA PHE A 76 3.89 0.14 6.20
C PHE A 76 3.78 1.39 5.32
N ASN A 77 2.65 1.58 4.65
CA ASN A 77 2.39 2.85 3.96
C ASN A 77 2.33 4.03 4.95
N THR A 78 1.69 3.82 6.11
CA THR A 78 1.67 4.81 7.18
C THR A 78 3.09 5.09 7.70
N VAL A 79 3.89 4.06 7.91
CA VAL A 79 5.30 4.19 8.34
C VAL A 79 6.11 4.95 7.29
N PHE A 80 5.89 4.69 6.00
CA PHE A 80 6.55 5.41 4.91
C PHE A 80 6.24 6.91 4.95
N HIS A 81 4.96 7.30 4.95
CA HIS A 81 4.57 8.71 4.96
C HIS A 81 4.98 9.43 6.25
N ALA A 82 4.82 8.79 7.40
CA ALA A 82 5.26 9.36 8.67
C ALA A 82 6.79 9.50 8.73
N GLY A 83 7.51 8.47 8.32
CA GLY A 83 8.97 8.46 8.30
C GLY A 83 9.55 9.53 7.37
N THR A 84 9.00 9.65 6.16
CA THR A 84 9.43 10.66 5.19
C THR A 84 9.07 12.08 5.64
N THR A 85 7.90 12.29 6.24
CA THR A 85 7.52 13.57 6.83
C THR A 85 8.52 14.01 7.91
N ILE A 86 8.93 13.09 8.77
CA ILE A 86 9.91 13.37 9.83
C ILE A 86 11.31 13.60 9.25
N ALA A 87 11.74 12.73 8.34
CA ALA A 87 13.10 12.77 7.78
C ALA A 87 13.36 14.04 6.98
N TRP A 88 12.40 14.48 6.18
CA TRP A 88 12.55 15.66 5.33
C TRP A 88 11.90 16.92 5.88
N ARG A 89 11.22 16.82 7.04
CA ARG A 89 10.50 17.93 7.66
C ARG A 89 9.54 18.63 6.70
N GLU A 90 8.94 17.84 5.81
CA GLU A 90 8.02 18.27 4.76
C GLU A 90 6.77 17.40 4.79
N TYR A 91 5.63 17.97 4.41
CA TYR A 91 4.40 17.21 4.22
C TYR A 91 4.59 16.10 3.18
N SER A 92 4.41 14.86 3.58
CA SER A 92 4.37 13.72 2.66
C SER A 92 2.93 13.51 2.19
N PRO A 93 2.61 13.71 0.89
CA PRO A 93 1.26 13.49 0.39
C PRO A 93 0.78 12.07 0.68
N GLY A 94 -0.37 11.93 1.33
CA GLY A 94 -0.90 10.66 1.82
C GLY A 94 -0.78 10.47 3.34
N ILE A 95 -0.08 11.34 4.07
CA ILE A 95 0.12 11.18 5.53
C ILE A 95 -1.18 11.28 6.32
N ILE A 96 -2.11 12.16 5.94
CA ILE A 96 -3.35 12.38 6.68
C ILE A 96 -4.22 11.12 6.61
N THR A 97 -4.50 10.61 5.41
CA THR A 97 -5.30 9.40 5.24
C THR A 97 -4.60 8.15 5.76
N SER A 98 -3.27 8.11 5.72
CA SER A 98 -2.50 7.03 6.34
C SER A 98 -2.71 6.97 7.84
N LEU A 99 -2.64 8.10 8.53
CA LEU A 99 -2.83 8.17 9.98
C LEU A 99 -4.31 8.02 10.38
N THR A 100 -5.23 8.62 9.63
CA THR A 100 -6.65 8.68 10.02
C THR A 100 -7.49 7.52 9.51
N LEU A 101 -7.10 6.89 8.41
CA LEU A 101 -7.84 5.78 7.80
C LEU A 101 -7.05 4.46 7.83
N PHE A 102 -5.81 4.43 7.34
CA PHE A 102 -5.07 3.19 7.20
C PHE A 102 -4.66 2.60 8.55
N LEU A 103 -4.10 3.40 9.43
CA LEU A 103 -3.63 2.91 10.73
C LEU A 103 -4.78 2.39 11.61
N PRO A 104 -5.92 3.11 11.78
CA PRO A 104 -7.07 2.59 12.53
C PRO A 104 -7.69 1.35 11.87
N LEU A 105 -7.75 1.31 10.54
CA LEU A 105 -8.29 0.16 9.80
C LEU A 105 -7.43 -1.08 9.97
N TRP A 106 -6.10 -0.93 9.84
CA TRP A 106 -5.13 -2.00 10.13
C TRP A 106 -5.32 -2.55 11.53
N TRP A 107 -5.34 -1.68 12.52
CA TRP A 107 -5.51 -2.07 13.92
C TRP A 107 -6.80 -2.86 14.14
N ARG A 108 -7.92 -2.31 13.68
CA ARG A 108 -9.24 -2.93 13.85
C ARG A 108 -9.32 -4.30 13.17
N LEU A 109 -8.87 -4.42 11.92
CA LEU A 109 -8.95 -5.67 11.17
C LEU A 109 -8.02 -6.73 11.74
N THR A 110 -6.82 -6.34 12.16
CA THR A 110 -5.87 -7.26 12.80
C THR A 110 -6.42 -7.77 14.13
N ARG A 111 -7.00 -6.89 14.95
CA ARG A 111 -7.65 -7.26 16.21
C ARG A 111 -8.79 -8.25 15.98
N LEU A 112 -9.73 -7.93 15.08
CA LEU A 112 -10.85 -8.82 14.76
C LEU A 112 -10.37 -10.20 14.28
N ALA A 113 -9.34 -10.25 13.45
CA ALA A 113 -8.80 -11.53 12.95
C ALA A 113 -8.14 -12.36 14.06
N LEU A 114 -7.50 -11.71 15.04
CA LEU A 114 -6.95 -12.38 16.23
C LEU A 114 -8.05 -12.85 17.18
N ASP A 115 -9.03 -11.99 17.47
CA ASP A 115 -10.12 -12.26 18.41
C ASP A 115 -11.03 -13.41 17.87
N ASP A 116 -11.25 -13.46 16.57
CA ASP A 116 -11.99 -14.53 15.88
C ASP A 116 -11.15 -15.81 15.68
N GLY A 117 -9.88 -15.84 16.10
CA GLY A 117 -8.99 -16.99 15.93
C GLY A 117 -8.65 -17.32 14.47
N LEU A 118 -8.85 -16.37 13.55
CA LEU A 118 -8.54 -16.56 12.12
C LEU A 118 -7.03 -16.55 11.86
N ILE A 119 -6.29 -15.81 12.67
CA ILE A 119 -4.83 -15.73 12.65
C ILE A 119 -4.27 -15.85 14.05
N THR A 120 -3.02 -16.29 14.16
CA THR A 120 -2.24 -16.25 15.40
C THR A 120 -1.40 -14.99 15.48
N ARG A 121 -0.94 -14.61 16.67
CA ARG A 121 0.02 -13.48 16.82
C ARG A 121 1.27 -13.68 15.95
N ARG A 122 1.79 -14.90 15.89
CA ARG A 122 2.92 -15.25 15.01
C ARG A 122 2.56 -15.06 13.54
N GLY A 123 1.36 -15.50 13.13
CA GLY A 123 0.84 -15.27 11.78
C GLY A 123 0.70 -13.79 11.43
N ALA A 124 0.24 -12.96 12.38
CA ALA A 124 0.16 -11.51 12.20
C ALA A 124 1.56 -10.88 11.98
N VAL A 125 2.56 -11.29 12.78
CA VAL A 125 3.94 -10.80 12.63
C VAL A 125 4.54 -11.22 11.28
N LEU A 126 4.39 -12.49 10.89
CA LEU A 126 4.87 -12.98 9.59
C LEU A 126 4.15 -12.28 8.42
N GLY A 127 2.83 -12.12 8.52
CA GLY A 127 2.06 -11.37 7.53
C GLY A 127 2.49 -9.91 7.42
N SER A 128 2.83 -9.27 8.57
CA SER A 128 3.42 -7.93 8.59
C SER A 128 4.75 -7.89 7.83
N ALA A 129 5.66 -8.80 8.13
CA ALA A 129 6.96 -8.87 7.46
C ALA A 129 6.80 -9.05 5.94
N VAL A 130 5.95 -9.98 5.50
CA VAL A 130 5.66 -10.22 4.08
C VAL A 130 5.02 -8.98 3.43
N GLY A 131 3.96 -8.44 4.05
CA GLY A 131 3.28 -7.25 3.55
C GLY A 131 4.21 -6.03 3.47
N GLY A 132 5.08 -5.85 4.48
CA GLY A 132 6.09 -4.80 4.51
C GLY A 132 7.13 -4.94 3.40
N THR A 133 7.63 -6.15 3.17
CA THR A 133 8.59 -6.42 2.09
C THR A 133 7.97 -6.14 0.72
N ILE A 134 6.74 -6.59 0.49
CA ILE A 134 6.02 -6.32 -0.77
C ILE A 134 5.82 -4.81 -0.95
N HIS A 135 5.40 -4.11 0.10
CA HIS A 135 5.19 -2.67 0.03
C HIS A 135 6.49 -1.91 -0.22
N ALA A 136 7.55 -2.22 0.52
CA ALA A 136 8.87 -1.61 0.33
C ALA A 136 9.41 -1.86 -1.08
N GLY A 137 9.28 -3.08 -1.61
CA GLY A 137 9.65 -3.42 -2.98
C GLY A 137 8.83 -2.64 -4.01
N ALA A 138 7.52 -2.51 -3.83
CA ALA A 138 6.65 -1.75 -4.71
C ALA A 138 7.01 -0.24 -4.71
N VAL A 139 7.24 0.33 -3.52
CA VAL A 139 7.67 1.74 -3.38
C VAL A 139 9.04 1.94 -4.02
N ALA A 140 10.01 1.08 -3.73
CA ALA A 140 11.34 1.16 -4.32
C ALA A 140 11.27 1.08 -5.86
N GLN A 141 10.51 0.14 -6.41
CA GLN A 141 10.31 0.02 -7.85
C GLN A 141 9.69 1.30 -8.44
N GLN A 142 8.63 1.81 -7.82
CA GLN A 142 7.91 2.98 -8.31
C GLN A 142 8.75 4.25 -8.26
N VAL A 143 9.53 4.40 -7.21
CA VAL A 143 10.18 5.67 -6.88
C VAL A 143 11.61 5.72 -7.40
N PHE A 144 12.36 4.61 -7.35
CA PHE A 144 13.78 4.59 -7.71
C PHE A 144 14.07 3.96 -9.07
N PHE A 145 13.24 3.02 -9.53
CA PHE A 145 13.53 2.25 -10.75
C PHE A 145 12.67 2.62 -11.96
N ILE A 146 11.58 3.39 -11.78
CA ILE A 146 10.81 3.90 -12.90
C ILE A 146 11.65 4.96 -13.63
N GLY A 147 11.91 4.68 -14.91
CA GLY A 147 12.64 5.59 -15.79
C GLY A 147 14.14 5.24 -15.99
N VAL A 148 14.59 4.06 -15.55
CA VAL A 148 15.83 3.50 -16.11
C VAL A 148 15.56 3.23 -17.61
N PRO A 149 16.25 3.88 -18.56
CA PRO A 149 16.06 3.57 -19.98
C PRO A 149 16.41 2.09 -20.18
N GLU A 150 15.54 1.32 -20.84
CA GLU A 150 16.00 0.10 -21.49
C GLU A 150 17.24 0.50 -22.32
N ALA A 151 18.37 -0.13 -22.05
CA ALA A 151 19.55 0.06 -22.86
C ALA A 151 19.11 -0.19 -24.31
N ARG A 152 19.02 0.88 -25.11
CA ARG A 152 18.76 0.74 -26.53
C ARG A 152 19.89 -0.11 -27.05
N GLY A 153 19.59 -1.38 -27.33
CA GLY A 153 20.50 -2.24 -28.07
C GLY A 153 20.80 -1.50 -29.38
N HIS A 154 22.05 -1.03 -29.49
CA HIS A 154 22.55 -0.59 -30.77
C HIS A 154 22.63 -1.84 -31.62
N GLY A 155 21.63 -2.06 -32.47
CA GLY A 155 21.71 -2.90 -33.64
C GLY A 155 22.25 -2.10 -34.81
#